data_19856e89ad8f0ed45668ac79e74161af
#
_entry.id   19856e89ad8f0ed45668ac79e74161af
#
_cell.length_a   1.000
_cell.length_b   1.000
_cell.length_c   1.000
_cell.angle_alpha   90.00
_cell.angle_beta   90.00
_cell.angle_gamma   90.00
#
_symmetry.space_group_name_H-M   'P 1'
#
loop_
_entity.id
_entity.type
_entity.pdbx_description
1 polymer ?
#
loop_
_entity_poly.entity_id
_entity_poly.type
_entity_poly.pdbx_seq_one_letter_code
_entity_poly.pdbx_strand_id
1 'polypeptide(L)'
;YSACLHEPTPQELLDRMELFVHLWNALNSLPEAQGRRVDACIIEGKSYCEVALEEGVDESAVRRAVERGLENMKKYLKNYL
;
A
#
# COMPACT_ATOMS: atom_id res chain seq x y z
N TYR A 1 16.52 -25.03 2.01
CA TYR A 1 15.97 -24.13 1.07
C TYR A 1 16.51 -22.72 1.27
N SER A 2 17.47 -22.38 0.44
CA SER A 2 18.35 -21.23 0.67
C SER A 2 17.62 -19.89 0.67
N ALA A 3 16.59 -19.72 -0.16
CA ALA A 3 15.87 -18.46 -0.25
C ALA A 3 15.19 -18.08 1.07
N CYS A 4 14.74 -19.06 1.82
CA CYS A 4 14.09 -18.83 3.12
C CYS A 4 15.10 -18.55 4.22
N LEU A 5 16.35 -18.90 4.00
CA LEU A 5 17.40 -18.80 5.02
C LEU A 5 18.33 -17.61 4.78
N HIS A 6 18.09 -16.87 3.72
CA HIS A 6 18.92 -15.70 3.42
C HIS A 6 18.66 -14.58 4.42
N GLU A 7 19.70 -14.15 5.10
CA GLU A 7 19.62 -13.01 5.99
C GLU A 7 20.06 -11.76 5.23
N PRO A 8 19.27 -10.67 5.26
CA PRO A 8 19.65 -9.46 4.56
C PRO A 8 20.89 -8.82 5.19
N THR A 9 21.71 -8.22 4.35
CA THR A 9 22.85 -7.44 4.81
C THR A 9 22.36 -6.16 5.47
N PRO A 10 23.19 -5.48 6.31
CA PRO A 10 22.80 -4.19 6.86
C PRO A 10 22.38 -3.16 5.81
N GLN A 11 23.03 -3.17 4.65
CA GLN A 11 22.69 -2.26 3.56
C GLN A 11 21.30 -2.58 2.99
N GLU A 12 20.99 -3.86 2.79
CA GLU A 12 19.67 -4.27 2.32
C GLU A 12 18.58 -3.89 3.31
N LEU A 13 18.85 -4.03 4.60
CA LEU A 13 17.90 -3.62 5.64
C LEU A 13 17.63 -2.13 5.60
N LEU A 14 18.67 -1.31 5.44
CA LEU A 14 18.53 0.15 5.31
C LEU A 14 17.72 0.51 4.08
N ASP A 15 18.00 -0.13 2.95
CA ASP A 15 17.28 0.11 1.70
C ASP A 15 15.79 -0.22 1.85
N ARG A 16 15.48 -1.33 2.52
CA ARG A 16 14.10 -1.73 2.79
C ARG A 16 13.40 -0.74 3.71
N MET A 17 14.09 -0.26 4.74
CA MET A 17 13.52 0.73 5.66
C MET A 17 13.23 2.05 4.96
N GLU A 18 14.15 2.51 4.11
CA GLU A 18 13.93 3.72 3.32
C GLU A 18 12.73 3.57 2.39
N LEU A 19 12.64 2.44 1.69
CA LEU A 19 11.51 2.15 0.82
C LEU A 19 10.20 2.12 1.61
N PHE A 20 10.22 1.51 2.78
CA PHE A 20 9.05 1.43 3.65
C PHE A 20 8.58 2.83 4.10
N VAL A 21 9.52 3.69 4.48
CA VAL A 21 9.20 5.07 4.84
C VAL A 21 8.57 5.82 3.67
N HIS A 22 9.11 5.65 2.46
CA HIS A 22 8.54 6.27 1.27
C HIS A 22 7.14 5.75 0.98
N LEU A 23 6.90 4.46 1.16
CA LEU A 23 5.57 3.87 0.99
C LEU A 23 4.57 4.45 1.99
N TRP A 24 4.96 4.57 3.25
CA TRP A 24 4.10 5.17 4.27
C TRP A 24 3.80 6.63 3.97
N ASN A 25 4.81 7.39 3.54
CA ASN A 25 4.61 8.79 3.17
C ASN A 25 3.69 8.92 1.97
N ALA A 26 3.84 8.03 0.98
CA ALA A 26 2.96 8.00 -0.17
C ALA A 26 1.52 7.69 0.22
N LEU A 27 1.34 6.70 1.10
CA LEU A 27 0.03 6.34 1.61
C LEU A 27 -0.62 7.51 2.36
N ASN A 28 0.16 8.18 3.21
CA ASN A 28 -0.33 9.32 4.00
C ASN A 28 -0.63 10.55 3.14
N SER A 29 -0.08 10.64 1.93
CA SER A 29 -0.37 11.74 1.01
C SER A 29 -1.72 11.60 0.32
N LEU A 30 -2.35 10.42 0.40
CA LEU A 30 -3.64 10.17 -0.24
C LEU A 30 -4.79 10.79 0.56
N PRO A 31 -5.91 11.11 -0.10
CA PRO A 31 -7.14 11.43 0.64
C PRO A 31 -7.49 10.32 1.62
N GLU A 32 -8.06 10.68 2.75
CA GLU A 32 -8.32 9.73 3.84
C GLU A 32 -9.06 8.47 3.37
N ALA A 33 -10.11 8.64 2.57
CA ALA A 33 -10.89 7.51 2.08
C ALA A 33 -10.06 6.57 1.20
N GLN A 34 -9.25 7.12 0.30
CA GLN A 34 -8.39 6.33 -0.57
C GLN A 34 -7.31 5.62 0.24
N GLY A 35 -6.66 6.35 1.14
CA GLY A 35 -5.61 5.79 1.98
C GLY A 35 -6.11 4.64 2.84
N ARG A 36 -7.28 4.80 3.44
CA ARG A 36 -7.90 3.75 4.26
C ARG A 36 -8.18 2.49 3.44
N ARG A 37 -8.72 2.65 2.24
CA ARG A 37 -9.06 1.51 1.38
C ARG A 37 -7.83 0.80 0.84
N VAL A 38 -6.80 1.57 0.45
CA VAL A 38 -5.52 0.99 0.04
C VAL A 38 -4.89 0.23 1.20
N ASP A 39 -4.86 0.82 2.39
CA ASP A 39 -4.32 0.18 3.59
C ASP A 39 -5.06 -1.14 3.86
N ALA A 40 -6.38 -1.10 3.88
CA ALA A 40 -7.18 -2.30 4.16
C ALA A 40 -6.95 -3.41 3.13
N CYS A 41 -6.89 -3.07 1.86
CA CYS A 41 -6.78 -4.07 0.79
C CYS A 41 -5.36 -4.58 0.58
N ILE A 42 -4.36 -3.70 0.70
CA ILE A 42 -2.99 -4.06 0.38
C ILE A 42 -2.22 -4.51 1.62
N ILE A 43 -2.32 -3.78 2.71
CA ILE A 43 -1.55 -4.07 3.93
C ILE A 43 -2.24 -5.11 4.79
N GLU A 44 -3.54 -4.96 5.03
CA GLU A 44 -4.30 -5.92 5.83
C GLU A 44 -4.76 -7.15 5.03
N GLY A 45 -4.72 -7.07 3.71
CA GLY A 45 -5.07 -8.21 2.85
C GLY A 45 -6.56 -8.48 2.73
N LYS A 46 -7.41 -7.51 3.02
CA LYS A 46 -8.85 -7.65 2.89
C LYS A 46 -9.27 -7.62 1.42
N SER A 47 -10.33 -8.33 1.09
CA SER A 47 -10.90 -8.27 -0.25
C SER A 47 -11.71 -6.98 -0.44
N TYR A 48 -11.93 -6.60 -1.68
CA TYR A 48 -12.78 -5.45 -1.98
C TYR A 48 -14.20 -5.64 -1.43
N CYS A 49 -14.70 -6.87 -1.49
CA CYS A 49 -16.00 -7.20 -0.97
C CYS A 49 -16.10 -6.99 0.55
N GLU A 50 -15.09 -7.43 1.28
CA GLU A 50 -15.04 -7.25 2.74
C GLU A 50 -15.03 -5.77 3.12
N VAL A 51 -14.19 -4.98 2.45
CA VAL A 51 -14.08 -3.55 2.72
C VAL A 51 -15.40 -2.85 2.35
N ALA A 52 -16.02 -3.25 1.24
CA ALA A 52 -17.30 -2.70 0.81
C ALA A 52 -18.38 -2.95 1.86
N LEU A 53 -18.43 -4.15 2.41
CA LEU A 53 -19.39 -4.50 3.46
C LEU A 53 -19.14 -3.69 4.74
N GLU A 54 -17.89 -3.54 5.14
CA GLU A 54 -17.55 -2.78 6.34
C GLU A 54 -17.90 -1.30 6.21
N GLU A 55 -17.73 -0.73 5.01
CA GLU A 55 -17.98 0.69 4.79
C GLU A 55 -19.40 0.97 4.29
N GLY A 56 -20.18 -0.06 3.95
CA GLY A 56 -21.52 0.10 3.43
C GLY A 56 -21.57 0.72 2.03
N VAL A 57 -20.58 0.42 1.20
CA VAL A 57 -20.48 0.92 -0.17
C VAL A 57 -20.38 -0.23 -1.16
N ASP A 58 -20.43 0.06 -2.46
CA ASP A 58 -20.31 -0.97 -3.49
C ASP A 58 -18.84 -1.41 -3.63
N GLU A 59 -18.65 -2.67 -3.99
CA GLU A 59 -17.34 -3.23 -4.27
C GLU A 59 -16.60 -2.42 -5.35
N SER A 60 -17.31 -1.97 -6.39
CA SER A 60 -16.72 -1.17 -7.46
C SER A 60 -16.18 0.17 -6.95
N ALA A 61 -16.83 0.76 -5.95
CA ALA A 61 -16.34 2.00 -5.33
C ALA A 61 -15.02 1.77 -4.61
N VAL A 62 -14.89 0.66 -3.89
CA VAL A 62 -13.65 0.29 -3.21
C VAL A 62 -12.54 0.03 -4.22
N ARG A 63 -12.85 -0.72 -5.28
CA ARG A 63 -11.88 -1.03 -6.34
C ARG A 63 -11.33 0.24 -6.98
N ARG A 64 -12.21 1.17 -7.34
CA ARG A 64 -11.79 2.44 -7.95
C ARG A 64 -10.93 3.25 -7.00
N ALA A 65 -11.29 3.30 -5.73
CA ALA A 65 -10.50 4.03 -4.73
C ALA A 65 -9.12 3.43 -4.57
N VAL A 66 -9.01 2.10 -4.53
CA VAL A 66 -7.73 1.42 -4.42
C VAL A 66 -6.89 1.65 -5.67
N GLU A 67 -7.47 1.54 -6.85
CA GLU A 67 -6.75 1.78 -8.11
C GLU A 67 -6.21 3.21 -8.20
N ARG A 68 -7.05 4.20 -7.88
CA ARG A 68 -6.63 5.60 -7.86
C ARG A 68 -5.56 5.85 -6.80
N GLY A 69 -5.74 5.26 -5.63
CA GLY A 69 -4.77 5.36 -4.55
C GLY A 69 -3.41 4.82 -4.97
N LEU A 70 -3.38 3.64 -5.59
CA LEU A 70 -2.14 3.04 -6.06
C LEU A 70 -1.47 3.89 -7.15
N GLU A 71 -2.24 4.45 -8.07
CA GLU A 71 -1.70 5.36 -9.08
C GLU A 71 -1.09 6.61 -8.46
N ASN A 72 -1.77 7.20 -7.49
CA ASN A 72 -1.27 8.39 -6.80
C ASN A 72 -0.01 8.08 -5.99
N MET A 73 0.03 6.92 -5.34
CA MET A 73 1.23 6.46 -4.64
C MET A 73 2.39 6.27 -5.61
N LYS A 74 2.12 5.68 -6.77
CA LYS A 74 3.13 5.48 -7.80
C LYS A 74 3.72 6.80 -8.28
N LYS A 75 2.87 7.80 -8.53
CA LYS A 75 3.31 9.14 -8.92
C LYS A 75 4.15 9.79 -7.82
N TYR A 76 3.72 9.66 -6.58
CA TYR A 76 4.46 10.18 -5.43
C TYR A 76 5.84 9.55 -5.34
N LEU A 77 5.91 8.22 -5.41
CA LEU A 77 7.16 7.49 -5.30
C LEU A 77 8.11 7.76 -6.46
N LYS A 78 7.58 8.03 -7.65
CA LYS A 78 8.39 8.36 -8.82
C LYS A 78 9.27 9.58 -8.60
N ASN A 79 8.83 10.53 -7.79
CA ASN A 79 9.60 11.73 -7.47
C ASN A 79 10.75 11.45 -6.52
N TYR A 80 10.75 10.31 -5.82
CA TYR A 80 11.75 9.95 -4.83
C TYR A 80 12.66 8.80 -5.28
N LEU A 81 12.27 8.12 -6.33
CA LEU A 81 13.04 7.03 -6.91
C LEU A 81 13.61 7.42 -8.26
#